data_9c91550687a8376c52b6f78f96ed9198
#
_entry.id   9c91550687a8376c52b6f78f96ed9198
#
_cell.length_a   1.000
_cell.length_b   1.000
_cell.length_c   1.000
_cell.angle_alpha   90.00
_cell.angle_beta   90.00
_cell.angle_gamma   90.00
#
_symmetry.space_group_name_H-M   'P 1'
#
loop_
_entity.id
_entity.type
_entity.pdbx_description
1 polymer ?
#
loop_
_entity_poly.entity_id
_entity_poly.type
_entity_poly.pdbx_seq_one_letter_code
_entity_poly.pdbx_strand_id
1 'polypeptide(L)'
;MFINATGFYVPEERVDNQHFLELNGLTSEWIEQRTGIRSRSKAKAEENINTMSMEAVRNALPKLPYDITDVDLIVSASYSPYDTVATAAHLAQHEFHIENAKALYLSSACSSFLNALEVVEGYFAMGKATKALILSADKNSAYYNETDPKAGHLWGDAAAAFFISKERVSEKDSEIVEVYTQGLGLSLIH
;
A
#
# COMPACT_ATOMS: atom_id res chain seq x y z
N MET A 1 -4.76 -12.71 14.00
CA MET A 1 -5.09 -11.31 13.71
C MET A 1 -6.30 -11.27 12.78
N PHE A 2 -7.03 -10.16 12.73
CA PHE A 2 -8.26 -10.06 11.96
C PHE A 2 -8.29 -8.78 11.15
N ILE A 3 -8.60 -8.86 9.85
CA ILE A 3 -8.87 -7.70 9.01
C ILE A 3 -10.32 -7.26 9.25
N ASN A 4 -10.50 -6.04 9.72
CA ASN A 4 -11.81 -5.49 10.09
C ASN A 4 -12.41 -4.63 8.96
N ALA A 5 -11.59 -3.86 8.27
CA ALA A 5 -11.98 -3.06 7.12
C ALA A 5 -10.82 -2.86 6.17
N THR A 6 -11.15 -2.70 4.89
CA THR A 6 -10.19 -2.34 3.84
C THR A 6 -10.72 -1.20 3.00
N GLY A 7 -9.84 -0.32 2.60
CA GLY A 7 -10.10 0.74 1.63
C GLY A 7 -9.00 0.83 0.59
N PHE A 8 -9.29 1.50 -0.48
CA PHE A 8 -8.31 1.73 -1.54
C PHE A 8 -8.56 3.07 -2.24
N TYR A 9 -7.52 3.55 -2.86
CA TYR A 9 -7.57 4.66 -3.80
C TYR A 9 -6.77 4.30 -5.05
N VAL A 10 -7.37 4.56 -6.19
CA VAL A 10 -6.74 4.33 -7.51
C VAL A 10 -6.91 5.61 -8.31
N PRO A 11 -5.84 6.28 -8.73
CA PRO A 11 -5.89 7.48 -9.55
C PRO A 11 -6.80 7.31 -10.78
N GLU A 12 -7.49 8.37 -11.17
CA GLU A 12 -8.46 8.33 -12.28
C GLU A 12 -7.82 8.23 -13.65
N GLU A 13 -6.65 8.83 -13.83
CA GLU A 13 -5.94 8.79 -15.11
C GLU A 13 -5.58 7.36 -15.48
N ARG A 14 -5.87 6.99 -16.72
CA ARG A 14 -5.59 5.64 -17.27
C ARG A 14 -4.61 5.74 -18.42
N VAL A 15 -3.56 4.93 -18.34
CA VAL A 15 -2.60 4.74 -19.42
C VAL A 15 -2.78 3.33 -19.98
N ASP A 16 -3.21 3.22 -21.23
CA ASP A 16 -3.36 1.95 -21.93
C ASP A 16 -2.04 1.47 -22.57
N ASN A 17 -2.08 0.31 -23.18
CA ASN A 17 -0.87 -0.27 -23.79
C ASN A 17 -0.43 0.45 -25.06
N GLN A 18 -1.32 1.18 -25.76
CA GLN A 18 -0.97 1.92 -26.96
C GLN A 18 0.07 3.01 -26.68
N HIS A 19 0.03 3.60 -25.49
CA HIS A 19 1.05 4.57 -25.02
C HIS A 19 2.48 4.04 -25.15
N PHE A 20 2.70 2.74 -24.91
CA PHE A 20 4.05 2.14 -24.93
C PHE A 20 4.53 1.78 -26.34
N LEU A 21 3.63 1.65 -27.31
CA LEU A 21 4.04 1.43 -28.69
C LEU A 21 4.88 2.59 -29.22
N GLU A 22 4.50 3.82 -28.89
CA GLU A 22 5.21 5.03 -29.30
C GLU A 22 6.50 5.24 -28.50
N LEU A 23 6.51 4.87 -27.21
CA LEU A 23 7.63 5.15 -26.31
C LEU A 23 8.76 4.10 -26.39
N ASN A 24 8.42 2.83 -26.52
CA ASN A 24 9.41 1.76 -26.41
C ASN A 24 9.18 0.60 -27.41
N GLY A 25 8.23 0.75 -28.34
CA GLY A 25 7.96 -0.20 -29.40
C GLY A 25 7.19 -1.46 -28.99
N LEU A 26 6.68 -1.53 -27.75
CA LEU A 26 5.90 -2.71 -27.28
C LEU A 26 4.46 -2.60 -27.73
N THR A 27 3.96 -3.65 -28.42
CA THR A 27 2.56 -3.71 -28.87
C THR A 27 1.63 -4.08 -27.70
N SER A 28 0.36 -3.69 -27.80
CA SER A 28 -0.68 -4.03 -26.82
C SER A 28 -0.80 -5.55 -26.66
N GLU A 29 -0.76 -6.31 -27.75
CA GLU A 29 -0.84 -7.78 -27.73
C GLU A 29 0.35 -8.39 -26.99
N TRP A 30 1.55 -7.88 -27.24
CA TRP A 30 2.78 -8.36 -26.57
C TRP A 30 2.69 -8.17 -25.05
N ILE A 31 2.26 -6.98 -24.61
CA ILE A 31 2.13 -6.65 -23.17
C ILE A 31 1.05 -7.53 -22.53
N GLU A 32 -0.15 -7.60 -23.14
CA GLU A 32 -1.28 -8.34 -22.56
C GLU A 32 -1.01 -9.84 -22.48
N GLN A 33 -0.41 -10.45 -23.52
CA GLN A 33 -0.08 -11.88 -23.51
C GLN A 33 0.92 -12.27 -22.40
N ARG A 34 1.85 -11.37 -22.02
CA ARG A 34 2.90 -11.67 -21.06
C ARG A 34 2.54 -11.27 -19.63
N THR A 35 1.73 -10.25 -19.47
CA THR A 35 1.49 -9.63 -18.15
C THR A 35 0.02 -9.63 -17.75
N GLY A 36 -0.90 -9.79 -18.67
CA GLY A 36 -2.33 -9.59 -18.46
C GLY A 36 -2.74 -8.11 -18.32
N ILE A 37 -1.79 -7.17 -18.39
CA ILE A 37 -2.06 -5.73 -18.17
C ILE A 37 -2.69 -5.14 -19.43
N ARG A 38 -3.86 -4.49 -19.26
CA ARG A 38 -4.54 -3.73 -20.30
C ARG A 38 -4.40 -2.23 -20.14
N SER A 39 -4.40 -1.78 -18.88
CA SER A 39 -4.17 -0.38 -18.52
C SER A 39 -3.61 -0.27 -17.11
N ARG A 40 -3.06 0.88 -16.76
CA ARG A 40 -2.60 1.22 -15.41
C ARG A 40 -3.07 2.61 -15.02
N SER A 41 -3.21 2.84 -13.72
CA SER A 41 -3.52 4.14 -13.17
C SER A 41 -2.25 4.94 -13.03
N LYS A 42 -2.33 6.24 -13.29
CA LYS A 42 -1.23 7.19 -13.13
C LYS A 42 -1.68 8.35 -12.25
N ALA A 43 -0.93 8.59 -11.18
CA ALA A 43 -1.21 9.69 -10.27
C ALA A 43 -0.81 11.02 -10.90
N LYS A 44 -1.67 12.03 -10.75
CA LYS A 44 -1.42 13.41 -11.16
C LYS A 44 -0.25 14.01 -10.37
N ALA A 45 0.19 15.19 -10.75
CA ALA A 45 1.33 15.86 -10.11
C ALA A 45 1.09 16.15 -8.62
N GLU A 46 -0.13 16.53 -8.26
CA GLU A 46 -0.56 16.82 -6.89
C GLU A 46 -0.85 15.57 -6.04
N GLU A 47 -1.05 14.41 -6.67
CA GLU A 47 -1.25 13.14 -5.98
C GLU A 47 0.09 12.52 -5.61
N ASN A 48 0.21 12.08 -4.40
CA ASN A 48 1.38 11.37 -3.86
C ASN A 48 0.94 10.28 -2.90
N ILE A 49 1.86 9.46 -2.41
CA ILE A 49 1.50 8.35 -1.52
C ILE A 49 0.80 8.81 -0.24
N ASN A 50 1.13 10.00 0.27
CA ASN A 50 0.48 10.54 1.46
C ASN A 50 -1.00 10.86 1.17
N THR A 51 -1.28 11.65 0.13
CA THR A 51 -2.66 12.02 -0.25
C THR A 51 -3.49 10.80 -0.65
N MET A 52 -2.93 9.90 -1.47
CA MET A 52 -3.60 8.66 -1.88
C MET A 52 -3.91 7.74 -0.69
N SER A 53 -3.02 7.66 0.30
CA SER A 53 -3.25 6.88 1.52
C SER A 53 -4.42 7.44 2.33
N MET A 54 -4.55 8.77 2.46
CA MET A 54 -5.68 9.38 3.17
C MET A 54 -7.01 9.07 2.49
N GLU A 55 -7.06 9.09 1.15
CA GLU A 55 -8.26 8.68 0.41
C GLU A 55 -8.60 7.19 0.61
N ALA A 56 -7.58 6.32 0.67
CA ALA A 56 -7.78 4.90 0.98
C ALA A 56 -8.36 4.71 2.40
N VAL A 57 -7.89 5.48 3.39
CA VAL A 57 -8.47 5.48 4.73
C VAL A 57 -9.93 5.93 4.70
N ARG A 58 -10.24 7.07 4.08
CA ARG A 58 -11.62 7.57 3.94
C ARG A 58 -12.55 6.54 3.30
N ASN A 59 -12.06 5.79 2.30
CA ASN A 59 -12.82 4.72 1.67
C ASN A 59 -13.09 3.53 2.60
N ALA A 60 -12.20 3.26 3.57
CA ALA A 60 -12.38 2.20 4.56
C ALA A 60 -13.33 2.56 5.71
N LEU A 61 -13.35 3.84 6.14
CA LEU A 61 -14.05 4.29 7.35
C LEU A 61 -15.52 3.84 7.45
N PRO A 62 -16.36 3.91 6.40
CA PRO A 62 -17.76 3.46 6.49
C PRO A 62 -17.94 1.98 6.81
N LYS A 63 -16.89 1.18 6.68
CA LYS A 63 -16.89 -0.28 6.92
C LYS A 63 -16.23 -0.64 8.24
N LEU A 64 -15.57 0.31 8.90
CA LEU A 64 -14.82 0.08 10.12
C LEU A 64 -15.78 -0.17 11.30
N PRO A 65 -15.66 -1.29 12.05
CA PRO A 65 -16.58 -1.64 13.12
C PRO A 65 -16.28 -0.96 14.48
N TYR A 66 -15.30 -0.04 14.52
CA TYR A 66 -14.90 0.70 15.72
C TYR A 66 -14.49 2.14 15.35
N ASP A 67 -14.27 2.99 16.33
CA ASP A 67 -13.80 4.34 16.09
C ASP A 67 -12.33 4.31 15.63
N ILE A 68 -11.98 5.08 14.60
CA ILE A 68 -10.62 5.14 14.09
C ILE A 68 -9.61 5.59 15.15
N THR A 69 -10.04 6.37 16.13
CA THR A 69 -9.21 6.82 17.27
C THR A 69 -8.80 5.70 18.23
N ASP A 70 -9.42 4.52 18.11
CA ASP A 70 -9.01 3.31 18.84
C ASP A 70 -7.73 2.67 18.27
N VAL A 71 -7.27 3.08 17.09
CA VAL A 71 -6.04 2.57 16.50
C VAL A 71 -4.84 3.01 17.35
N ASP A 72 -3.98 2.06 17.71
CA ASP A 72 -2.82 2.28 18.58
C ASP A 72 -1.46 2.00 17.88
N LEU A 73 -1.52 1.59 16.60
CA LEU A 73 -0.36 1.40 15.73
C LEU A 73 -0.70 1.77 14.28
N ILE A 74 0.11 2.62 13.66
CA ILE A 74 0.00 2.96 12.22
C ILE A 74 1.31 2.58 11.55
N VAL A 75 1.24 1.78 10.48
CA VAL A 75 2.42 1.37 9.69
C VAL A 75 2.23 1.83 8.25
N SER A 76 3.09 2.71 7.77
CA SER A 76 3.18 3.03 6.34
C SER A 76 4.19 2.10 5.67
N ALA A 77 3.74 1.34 4.69
CA ALA A 77 4.51 0.33 3.97
C ALA A 77 4.61 0.72 2.49
N SER A 78 5.79 1.20 2.07
CA SER A 78 6.01 1.72 0.72
C SER A 78 7.50 1.70 0.39
N TYR A 79 7.85 1.57 -0.87
CA TYR A 79 9.23 1.79 -1.33
C TYR A 79 9.42 3.13 -2.06
N SER A 80 8.33 3.85 -2.32
CA SER A 80 8.32 5.15 -3.03
C SER A 80 7.88 6.31 -2.13
N PRO A 81 8.59 6.61 -1.01
CA PRO A 81 8.17 7.62 -0.07
C PRO A 81 8.10 9.01 -0.72
N TYR A 82 7.05 9.75 -0.41
CA TYR A 82 6.95 11.17 -0.78
C TYR A 82 7.76 12.04 0.19
N ASP A 83 7.70 11.71 1.48
CA ASP A 83 8.43 12.37 2.54
C ASP A 83 9.04 11.32 3.47
N THR A 84 10.29 11.54 3.87
CA THR A 84 11.02 10.64 4.76
C THR A 84 10.88 10.99 6.25
N VAL A 85 10.29 12.14 6.58
CA VAL A 85 10.06 12.62 7.95
C VAL A 85 8.58 12.55 8.31
N ALA A 86 7.73 13.25 7.56
CA ALA A 86 6.27 13.23 7.74
C ALA A 86 5.64 12.18 6.81
N THR A 87 5.83 10.90 7.12
CA THR A 87 5.32 9.80 6.30
C THR A 87 3.79 9.70 6.35
N ALA A 88 3.19 8.90 5.47
CA ALA A 88 1.74 8.68 5.46
C ALA A 88 1.19 8.22 6.82
N ALA A 89 1.99 7.48 7.63
CA ALA A 89 1.58 7.09 8.98
C ALA A 89 1.39 8.29 9.92
N HIS A 90 2.32 9.26 9.89
CA HIS A 90 2.21 10.48 10.71
C HIS A 90 1.07 11.38 10.22
N LEU A 91 0.88 11.42 8.90
CA LEU A 91 -0.21 12.20 8.31
C LEU A 91 -1.59 11.63 8.71
N ALA A 92 -1.76 10.31 8.66
CA ALA A 92 -2.97 9.64 9.12
C ALA A 92 -3.24 9.89 10.60
N GLN A 93 -2.19 9.83 11.44
CA GLN A 93 -2.29 10.16 12.86
C GLN A 93 -2.85 11.57 13.08
N HIS A 94 -2.31 12.54 12.35
CA HIS A 94 -2.73 13.93 12.46
C HIS A 94 -4.15 14.16 11.91
N GLU A 95 -4.41 13.71 10.69
CA GLU A 95 -5.66 13.99 9.98
C GLU A 95 -6.89 13.33 10.60
N PHE A 96 -6.72 12.11 11.11
CA PHE A 96 -7.80 11.34 11.74
C PHE A 96 -7.78 11.40 13.27
N HIS A 97 -6.98 12.28 13.85
CA HIS A 97 -6.88 12.50 15.33
C HIS A 97 -6.58 11.23 16.12
N ILE A 98 -5.70 10.36 15.60
CA ILE A 98 -5.31 9.11 16.26
C ILE A 98 -4.15 9.39 17.24
N GLU A 99 -4.42 10.11 18.34
CA GLU A 99 -3.41 10.69 19.19
C GLU A 99 -2.47 9.69 19.88
N ASN A 100 -2.97 8.50 20.21
CA ASN A 100 -2.25 7.52 21.02
C ASN A 100 -1.50 6.46 20.18
N ALA A 101 -1.56 6.53 18.85
CA ALA A 101 -0.93 5.55 17.99
C ALA A 101 0.59 5.75 17.88
N LYS A 102 1.31 4.65 17.77
CA LYS A 102 2.68 4.63 17.30
C LYS A 102 2.66 4.72 15.78
N ALA A 103 3.49 5.57 15.19
CA ALA A 103 3.60 5.74 13.75
C ALA A 103 4.95 5.21 13.25
N LEU A 104 4.92 4.28 12.31
CA LEU A 104 6.11 3.64 11.74
C LEU A 104 6.08 3.76 10.22
N TYR A 105 7.27 3.84 9.63
CA TYR A 105 7.47 3.64 8.19
C TYR A 105 8.42 2.47 7.97
N LEU A 106 8.09 1.61 7.02
CA LEU A 106 8.98 0.55 6.58
C LEU A 106 8.99 0.42 5.06
N SER A 107 10.13 -0.04 4.55
CA SER A 107 10.32 -0.33 3.13
C SER A 107 11.08 -1.65 2.97
N SER A 108 10.49 -2.56 2.22
CA SER A 108 11.08 -3.83 1.78
C SER A 108 10.63 -4.14 0.35
N ALA A 109 10.70 -3.14 -0.51
CA ALA A 109 10.27 -3.22 -1.90
C ALA A 109 8.83 -3.79 -2.02
N CYS A 110 8.59 -4.74 -2.92
CA CYS A 110 7.27 -5.32 -3.16
C CYS A 110 6.70 -6.12 -1.97
N SER A 111 7.53 -6.49 -1.00
CA SER A 111 7.09 -7.21 0.22
C SER A 111 6.75 -6.29 1.39
N SER A 112 6.79 -4.96 1.22
CA SER A 112 6.56 -4.00 2.30
C SER A 112 5.26 -4.25 3.08
N PHE A 113 4.16 -4.56 2.39
CA PHE A 113 2.89 -4.87 3.03
C PHE A 113 2.94 -6.13 3.90
N LEU A 114 3.55 -7.21 3.40
CA LEU A 114 3.67 -8.46 4.18
C LEU A 114 4.59 -8.28 5.40
N ASN A 115 5.70 -7.56 5.25
CA ASN A 115 6.56 -7.23 6.38
C ASN A 115 5.87 -6.30 7.39
N ALA A 116 4.97 -5.41 6.94
CA ALA A 116 4.14 -4.62 7.85
C ALA A 116 3.19 -5.48 8.68
N LEU A 117 2.62 -6.54 8.09
CA LEU A 117 1.81 -7.53 8.83
C LEU A 117 2.64 -8.25 9.90
N GLU A 118 3.87 -8.66 9.62
CA GLU A 118 4.78 -9.26 10.62
C GLU A 118 5.11 -8.27 11.75
N VAL A 119 5.32 -6.99 11.41
CA VAL A 119 5.54 -5.95 12.43
C VAL A 119 4.31 -5.80 13.32
N VAL A 120 3.11 -5.73 12.74
CA VAL A 120 1.84 -5.66 13.50
C VAL A 120 1.67 -6.89 14.39
N GLU A 121 1.90 -8.10 13.86
CA GLU A 121 1.86 -9.34 14.63
C GLU A 121 2.80 -9.30 15.83
N GLY A 122 4.03 -8.82 15.63
CA GLY A 122 5.01 -8.64 16.70
C GLY A 122 4.54 -7.67 17.78
N TYR A 123 3.95 -6.52 17.41
CA TYR A 123 3.39 -5.56 18.36
C TYR A 123 2.22 -6.13 19.14
N PHE A 124 1.34 -6.89 18.49
CA PHE A 124 0.22 -7.57 19.13
C PHE A 124 0.67 -8.67 20.08
N ALA A 125 1.68 -9.46 19.70
CA ALA A 125 2.26 -10.50 20.54
C ALA A 125 2.90 -9.91 21.81
N MET A 126 3.60 -8.79 21.68
CA MET A 126 4.21 -8.07 22.82
C MET A 126 3.21 -7.32 23.68
N GLY A 127 1.92 -7.28 23.32
CA GLY A 127 0.91 -6.48 24.03
C GLY A 127 1.11 -4.96 23.92
N LYS A 128 1.84 -4.49 22.89
CA LYS A 128 2.15 -3.06 22.68
C LYS A 128 1.15 -2.35 21.78
N ALA A 129 0.29 -3.12 21.10
CA ALA A 129 -0.81 -2.65 20.29
C ALA A 129 -1.92 -3.71 20.25
N THR A 130 -3.14 -3.28 19.90
CA THR A 130 -4.32 -4.13 19.78
C THR A 130 -5.10 -3.87 18.49
N LYS A 131 -4.99 -2.68 17.94
CA LYS A 131 -5.60 -2.25 16.67
C LYS A 131 -4.58 -1.51 15.82
N ALA A 132 -4.40 -1.93 14.59
CA ALA A 132 -3.44 -1.34 13.67
C ALA A 132 -4.10 -0.86 12.39
N LEU A 133 -3.51 0.19 11.81
CA LEU A 133 -3.76 0.66 10.46
C LEU A 133 -2.48 0.45 9.65
N ILE A 134 -2.56 -0.34 8.58
CA ILE A 134 -1.48 -0.44 7.58
C ILE A 134 -1.89 0.37 6.34
N LEU A 135 -1.00 1.27 5.93
CA LEU A 135 -1.10 2.04 4.70
C LEU A 135 -0.08 1.49 3.71
N SER A 136 -0.56 0.90 2.61
CA SER A 136 0.30 0.41 1.53
C SER A 136 0.04 1.22 0.28
N ALA A 137 1.00 2.04 -0.12
CA ALA A 137 0.83 2.97 -1.23
C ALA A 137 2.14 3.17 -1.97
N ASP A 138 2.08 3.15 -3.31
CA ASP A 138 3.23 3.48 -4.14
C ASP A 138 2.83 4.36 -5.33
N LYS A 139 3.64 5.38 -5.59
CA LYS A 139 3.61 6.20 -6.80
C LYS A 139 4.79 5.80 -7.69
N ASN A 140 4.63 4.68 -8.36
CA ASN A 140 5.66 4.15 -9.26
C ASN A 140 5.99 5.11 -10.40
N SER A 141 4.98 5.85 -10.89
CA SER A 141 5.14 6.82 -11.99
C SER A 141 6.17 7.91 -11.71
N ALA A 142 6.58 8.10 -10.44
CA ALA A 142 7.64 9.04 -10.08
C ALA A 142 9.06 8.46 -10.18
N TYR A 143 9.21 7.13 -10.31
CA TYR A 143 10.50 6.45 -10.16
C TYR A 143 10.91 5.60 -11.35
N TYR A 144 9.99 5.19 -12.22
CA TYR A 144 10.31 4.33 -13.36
C TYR A 144 10.51 5.10 -14.66
N ASN A 145 11.24 4.50 -15.59
CA ASN A 145 11.43 5.04 -16.92
C ASN A 145 10.47 4.35 -17.91
N GLU A 146 9.47 5.05 -18.40
CA GLU A 146 8.49 4.54 -19.37
C GLU A 146 9.11 4.11 -20.71
N THR A 147 10.29 4.62 -21.07
CA THR A 147 10.99 4.24 -22.31
C THR A 147 11.74 2.93 -22.18
N ASP A 148 11.89 2.37 -20.98
CA ASP A 148 12.53 1.07 -20.79
C ASP A 148 11.62 -0.07 -21.28
N PRO A 149 12.01 -0.79 -22.35
CA PRO A 149 11.19 -1.89 -22.88
C PRO A 149 11.11 -3.11 -21.95
N LYS A 150 11.99 -3.22 -20.94
CA LYS A 150 11.98 -4.35 -19.99
C LYS A 150 10.95 -4.19 -18.90
N ALA A 151 10.82 -2.99 -18.33
CA ALA A 151 10.01 -2.77 -17.12
C ALA A 151 9.09 -1.54 -17.18
N GLY A 152 9.32 -0.58 -18.06
CA GLY A 152 8.58 0.69 -18.11
C GLY A 152 7.06 0.54 -18.29
N HIS A 153 6.63 -0.55 -18.91
CA HIS A 153 5.22 -0.85 -19.19
C HIS A 153 4.46 -1.52 -18.02
N LEU A 154 5.13 -1.85 -16.90
CA LEU A 154 4.54 -2.68 -15.84
C LEU A 154 3.79 -1.87 -14.78
N TRP A 155 4.21 -0.64 -14.50
CA TRP A 155 3.93 0.05 -13.26
C TRP A 155 2.67 0.92 -13.30
N GLY A 156 1.94 0.93 -12.19
CA GLY A 156 0.84 1.84 -11.92
C GLY A 156 0.90 2.35 -10.48
N ASP A 157 0.04 3.34 -10.17
CA ASP A 157 -0.01 4.02 -8.89
C ASP A 157 -1.31 3.64 -8.17
N ALA A 158 -1.23 3.38 -6.87
CA ALA A 158 -2.39 3.11 -6.03
C ALA A 158 -2.05 3.22 -4.54
N ALA A 159 -3.09 3.26 -3.70
CA ALA A 159 -2.99 3.15 -2.26
C ALA A 159 -4.06 2.19 -1.70
N ALA A 160 -3.73 1.52 -0.61
CA ALA A 160 -4.65 0.71 0.16
C ALA A 160 -4.48 0.96 1.67
N ALA A 161 -5.57 0.85 2.41
CA ALA A 161 -5.62 0.92 3.86
C ALA A 161 -6.23 -0.37 4.41
N PHE A 162 -5.59 -0.94 5.44
CA PHE A 162 -6.04 -2.15 6.12
C PHE A 162 -6.14 -1.87 7.62
N PHE A 163 -7.34 -2.00 8.16
CA PHE A 163 -7.57 -1.97 9.60
C PHE A 163 -7.55 -3.40 10.14
N ILE A 164 -6.70 -3.61 11.14
CA ILE A 164 -6.38 -4.95 11.67
C ILE A 164 -6.49 -4.92 13.19
N SER A 165 -7.13 -5.90 13.78
CA SER A 165 -7.20 -6.09 15.22
C SER A 165 -6.55 -7.40 15.66
N LYS A 166 -6.08 -7.41 16.91
CA LYS A 166 -5.55 -8.61 17.57
C LYS A 166 -6.63 -9.65 17.74
N GLU A 167 -7.78 -9.23 18.26
CA GLU A 167 -8.96 -10.06 18.50
C GLU A 167 -10.05 -9.76 17.47
N ARG A 168 -10.93 -10.73 17.22
CA ARG A 168 -12.10 -10.55 16.37
C ARG A 168 -13.05 -9.49 16.96
N VAL A 169 -13.44 -8.52 16.16
CA VAL A 169 -14.35 -7.42 16.56
C VAL A 169 -15.74 -7.63 15.96
N SER A 170 -15.82 -8.24 14.77
CA SER A 170 -17.05 -8.45 14.03
C SER A 170 -17.09 -9.83 13.40
N GLU A 171 -18.29 -10.38 13.18
CA GLU A 171 -18.48 -11.63 12.42
C GLU A 171 -18.02 -11.51 10.95
N LYS A 172 -17.91 -10.28 10.44
CA LYS A 172 -17.44 -10.00 9.07
C LYS A 172 -15.92 -9.96 8.95
N ASP A 173 -15.22 -10.01 10.07
CA ASP A 173 -13.76 -9.94 10.07
C ASP A 173 -13.13 -11.17 9.42
N SER A 174 -12.17 -10.95 8.56
CA SER A 174 -11.37 -12.00 7.93
C SER A 174 -10.15 -12.33 8.79
N GLU A 175 -9.98 -13.60 9.13
CA GLU A 175 -8.82 -14.05 9.91
C GLU A 175 -7.55 -14.10 9.05
N ILE A 176 -6.46 -13.52 9.55
CA ILE A 176 -5.10 -13.74 9.04
C ILE A 176 -4.54 -14.95 9.79
N VAL A 177 -4.48 -16.08 9.11
CA VAL A 177 -4.09 -17.38 9.69
C VAL A 177 -2.59 -17.43 9.93
N GLU A 178 -1.81 -16.95 8.96
CA GLU A 178 -0.35 -16.97 8.99
C GLU A 178 0.21 -15.84 8.15
N VAL A 179 1.34 -15.26 8.57
CA VAL A 179 2.16 -14.34 7.80
C VAL A 179 3.55 -14.94 7.67
N TYR A 180 4.05 -15.06 6.46
CA TYR A 180 5.38 -15.57 6.20
C TYR A 180 6.12 -14.69 5.20
N THR A 181 7.32 -14.23 5.56
CA THR A 181 8.23 -13.52 4.66
C THR A 181 9.63 -14.13 4.71
N GLN A 182 10.36 -14.07 3.61
CA GLN A 182 11.73 -14.53 3.52
C GLN A 182 12.56 -13.62 2.61
N GLY A 183 13.72 -13.20 3.08
CA GLY A 183 14.70 -12.48 2.28
C GLY A 183 15.47 -13.42 1.35
N LEU A 184 15.53 -13.11 0.07
CA LEU A 184 16.26 -13.85 -0.96
C LEU A 184 17.42 -13.02 -1.54
N GLY A 185 18.09 -12.23 -0.70
CA GLY A 185 19.17 -11.32 -1.12
C GLY A 185 20.33 -11.98 -1.86
N LEU A 186 20.57 -13.28 -1.65
CA LEU A 186 21.57 -14.05 -2.38
C LEU A 186 21.12 -14.49 -3.79
N SER A 187 19.84 -14.33 -4.12
CA SER A 187 19.24 -14.64 -5.41
C SER A 187 18.88 -13.39 -6.20
N LEU A 188 19.46 -12.24 -5.84
CA LEU A 188 19.22 -10.98 -6.53
C LEU A 188 19.53 -11.12 -8.03
N ILE A 189 18.60 -10.65 -8.80
CA ILE A 189 18.65 -10.58 -10.27
C ILE A 189 19.81 -9.65 -10.66
N HIS A 190 20.74 -10.17 -11.39
CA HIS A 190 21.82 -9.42 -12.03
C HIS A 190 21.45 -9.06 -13.46
#